data_586a194c33218cf11810a25964dd6a79
#
_entry.id   586a194c33218cf11810a25964dd6a79
#
_cell.length_a   1.000
_cell.length_b   1.000
_cell.length_c   1.000
_cell.angle_alpha   90.00
_cell.angle_beta   90.00
_cell.angle_gamma   90.00
#
_symmetry.space_group_name_H-M   'P 1'
#
loop_
_entity.id
_entity.type
_entity.pdbx_description
1 polymer ?
#
loop_
_entity_poly.entity_id
_entity_poly.type
_entity_poly.pdbx_seq_one_letter_code
_entity_poly.pdbx_strand_id
1 'polypeptide(L)'
;YKHIVVDEVQDYSPLQILLINSLTKGNSLTLVGDLAQGIYYYKGISKWEDITEGVFEGKATYMALSQSYRSTVEIISFANGAMEAQNLGLNKTKPVLRHGKEPVIKYTSSKRESVMEIYNVVEEIRKEGKHSIAIITKTFKEAKVLEKDIKRYTNLEYTIIKGNEKSAPSTDVVIIPVYLTKGLEFDGTIIYNPLESVYENNLLNQRLLYVGLTRALHYEYIIAEGKLSQNIKTN
;
A
#
# COMPACT_ATOMS: atom_id res chain seq x y z
N TYR A 1 -31.42 -2.06 8.22
CA TYR A 1 -30.60 -1.00 8.86
C TYR A 1 -31.16 0.39 8.50
N LYS A 2 -30.94 1.39 9.36
CA LYS A 2 -31.30 2.80 9.07
C LYS A 2 -30.27 3.45 8.15
N HIS A 3 -29.00 3.12 8.35
CA HIS A 3 -27.87 3.58 7.56
C HIS A 3 -26.75 2.54 7.59
N ILE A 4 -26.00 2.38 6.51
CA ILE A 4 -24.83 1.52 6.42
C ILE A 4 -23.67 2.36 5.87
N VAL A 5 -22.50 2.22 6.48
CA VAL A 5 -21.24 2.76 5.98
C VAL A 5 -20.40 1.58 5.48
N VAL A 6 -19.91 1.67 4.26
CA VAL A 6 -19.02 0.67 3.64
C VAL A 6 -17.69 1.34 3.36
N ASP A 7 -16.64 0.84 3.98
CA ASP A 7 -15.26 1.25 3.71
C ASP A 7 -14.61 0.32 2.69
N GLU A 8 -13.55 0.81 2.02
CA GLU A 8 -12.81 0.07 0.99
C GLU A 8 -13.71 -0.43 -0.16
N VAL A 9 -14.69 0.39 -0.54
CA VAL A 9 -15.73 -0.01 -1.49
C VAL A 9 -15.20 -0.42 -2.87
N GLN A 10 -13.99 0.00 -3.25
CA GLN A 10 -13.35 -0.41 -4.50
C GLN A 10 -13.07 -1.91 -4.60
N ASP A 11 -13.13 -2.65 -3.48
CA ASP A 11 -12.97 -4.11 -3.47
C ASP A 11 -14.29 -4.87 -3.60
N TYR A 12 -15.42 -4.17 -3.59
CA TYR A 12 -16.75 -4.76 -3.76
C TYR A 12 -17.19 -4.71 -5.22
N SER A 13 -17.86 -5.76 -5.66
CA SER A 13 -18.53 -5.74 -6.97
C SER A 13 -19.82 -4.89 -6.92
N PRO A 14 -20.30 -4.35 -8.06
CA PRO A 14 -21.58 -3.65 -8.11
C PRO A 14 -22.74 -4.46 -7.54
N LEU A 15 -22.75 -5.79 -7.77
CA LEU A 15 -23.75 -6.68 -7.21
C LEU A 15 -23.71 -6.75 -5.68
N GLN A 16 -22.51 -6.81 -5.09
CA GLN A 16 -22.36 -6.79 -3.62
C GLN A 16 -22.86 -5.47 -3.03
N ILE A 17 -22.60 -4.35 -3.69
CA ILE A 17 -23.08 -3.03 -3.25
C ILE A 17 -24.62 -2.98 -3.35
N LEU A 18 -25.19 -3.49 -4.42
CA LEU A 18 -26.65 -3.58 -4.57
C LEU A 18 -27.30 -4.42 -3.45
N LEU A 19 -26.70 -5.56 -3.12
CA LEU A 19 -27.16 -6.41 -2.01
C LEU A 19 -27.06 -5.69 -0.66
N ILE A 20 -25.95 -4.99 -0.40
CA ILE A 20 -25.79 -4.20 0.82
C ILE A 20 -26.86 -3.10 0.88
N ASN A 21 -27.11 -2.43 -0.25
CA ASN A 21 -28.16 -1.40 -0.34
C ASN A 21 -29.55 -1.94 0.02
N SER A 22 -29.87 -3.16 -0.40
CA SER A 22 -31.17 -3.78 -0.09
C SER A 22 -31.40 -4.00 1.41
N LEU A 23 -30.35 -3.96 2.23
CA LEU A 23 -30.43 -4.08 3.68
C LEU A 23 -30.75 -2.75 4.37
N THR A 24 -30.72 -1.64 3.64
CA THR A 24 -31.01 -0.30 4.18
C THR A 24 -32.47 0.10 3.95
N LYS A 25 -32.99 0.96 4.82
CA LYS A 25 -34.27 1.62 4.61
C LYS A 25 -34.04 2.92 3.83
N GLY A 26 -34.67 3.03 2.65
CA GLY A 26 -34.61 4.26 1.84
C GLY A 26 -33.26 4.54 1.20
N ASN A 27 -32.49 3.50 0.88
CA ASN A 27 -31.19 3.58 0.21
C ASN A 27 -30.17 4.45 0.98
N SER A 28 -30.21 4.44 2.31
CA SER A 28 -29.32 5.25 3.13
C SER A 28 -27.96 4.58 3.30
N LEU A 29 -27.00 4.91 2.39
CA LEU A 29 -25.65 4.38 2.36
C LEU A 29 -24.61 5.50 2.30
N THR A 30 -23.47 5.25 2.94
CA THR A 30 -22.22 6.00 2.70
C THR A 30 -21.17 4.99 2.24
N LEU A 31 -20.59 5.22 1.07
CA LEU A 31 -19.57 4.39 0.47
C LEU A 31 -18.25 5.18 0.44
N VAL A 32 -17.20 4.63 1.02
CA VAL A 32 -15.86 5.24 1.07
C VAL A 32 -14.86 4.32 0.40
N GLY A 33 -13.95 4.86 -0.39
CA GLY A 33 -12.92 4.05 -1.06
C GLY A 33 -11.94 4.86 -1.88
N ASP A 34 -10.91 4.16 -2.36
CA ASP A 34 -9.85 4.71 -3.21
C ASP A 34 -9.58 3.73 -4.37
N LEU A 35 -9.97 4.10 -5.59
CA LEU A 35 -9.75 3.27 -6.78
C LEU A 35 -8.27 2.99 -7.07
N ALA A 36 -7.36 3.89 -6.69
CA ALA A 36 -5.93 3.69 -6.85
C ALA A 36 -5.40 2.55 -5.97
N GLN A 37 -6.08 2.24 -4.86
CA GLN A 37 -5.78 1.13 -3.95
C GLN A 37 -6.59 -0.15 -4.23
N GLY A 38 -7.34 -0.20 -5.34
CA GLY A 38 -8.13 -1.36 -5.73
C GLY A 38 -7.28 -2.50 -6.29
N ILE A 39 -6.70 -3.34 -5.42
CA ILE A 39 -5.86 -4.49 -5.83
C ILE A 39 -6.66 -5.71 -6.26
N TYR A 40 -7.97 -5.73 -5.97
CA TYR A 40 -8.90 -6.77 -6.39
C TYR A 40 -9.76 -6.33 -7.59
N TYR A 41 -9.15 -5.59 -8.53
CA TYR A 41 -9.83 -4.97 -9.67
C TYR A 41 -10.62 -5.95 -10.55
N TYR A 42 -10.28 -7.25 -10.52
CA TYR A 42 -10.98 -8.29 -11.29
C TYR A 42 -12.39 -8.60 -10.76
N LYS A 43 -12.71 -8.19 -9.54
CA LYS A 43 -14.03 -8.37 -8.91
C LYS A 43 -14.64 -7.06 -8.39
N GLY A 44 -13.81 -6.05 -8.12
CA GLY A 44 -14.21 -4.76 -7.60
C GLY A 44 -14.68 -3.80 -8.70
N ILE A 45 -14.98 -2.58 -8.33
CA ILE A 45 -15.32 -1.51 -9.28
C ILE A 45 -14.06 -1.01 -10.00
N SER A 46 -14.23 -0.61 -11.25
CA SER A 46 -13.14 -0.04 -12.05
C SER A 46 -13.18 1.49 -12.10
N LYS A 47 -14.38 2.07 -11.97
CA LYS A 47 -14.64 3.51 -11.97
C LYS A 47 -15.84 3.81 -11.07
N TRP A 48 -15.95 5.04 -10.60
CA TRP A 48 -17.05 5.45 -9.70
C TRP A 48 -18.41 5.39 -10.37
N GLU A 49 -18.48 5.58 -11.69
CA GLU A 49 -19.72 5.48 -12.49
C GLU A 49 -20.34 4.08 -12.43
N ASP A 50 -19.53 3.03 -12.18
CA ASP A 50 -20.04 1.67 -11.98
C ASP A 50 -21.03 1.60 -10.79
N ILE A 51 -20.83 2.49 -9.80
CA ILE A 51 -21.72 2.64 -8.64
C ILE A 51 -22.75 3.74 -8.86
N THR A 52 -22.31 4.97 -9.17
CA THR A 52 -23.20 6.12 -9.19
C THR A 52 -24.28 5.98 -10.26
N GLU A 53 -23.92 5.50 -11.45
CA GLU A 53 -24.85 5.28 -12.54
C GLU A 53 -25.37 3.84 -12.58
N GLY A 54 -24.44 2.87 -12.44
CA GLY A 54 -24.79 1.45 -12.63
C GLY A 54 -25.62 0.86 -11.50
N VAL A 55 -25.39 1.26 -10.23
CA VAL A 55 -26.12 0.76 -9.07
C VAL A 55 -27.21 1.73 -8.61
N PHE A 56 -26.93 3.03 -8.61
CA PHE A 56 -27.83 4.05 -8.03
C PHE A 56 -28.53 4.92 -9.07
N GLU A 57 -28.40 4.64 -10.37
CA GLU A 57 -29.10 5.34 -11.45
C GLU A 57 -28.98 6.88 -11.39
N GLY A 58 -27.79 7.38 -11.08
CA GLY A 58 -27.52 8.80 -10.93
C GLY A 58 -28.07 9.45 -9.65
N LYS A 59 -28.62 8.68 -8.71
CA LYS A 59 -29.17 9.22 -7.46
C LYS A 59 -28.14 9.33 -6.32
N ALA A 60 -26.87 9.00 -6.59
CA ALA A 60 -25.80 9.10 -5.62
C ALA A 60 -25.09 10.47 -5.71
N THR A 61 -24.72 11.04 -4.57
CA THR A 61 -23.85 12.22 -4.52
C THR A 61 -22.39 11.76 -4.40
N TYR A 62 -21.55 12.12 -5.36
CA TYR A 62 -20.12 11.86 -5.33
C TYR A 62 -19.34 13.04 -4.75
N MET A 63 -18.44 12.74 -3.82
CA MET A 63 -17.53 13.72 -3.22
C MET A 63 -16.11 13.14 -3.21
N ALA A 64 -15.13 13.91 -3.67
CA ALA A 64 -13.72 13.52 -3.64
C ALA A 64 -12.98 14.22 -2.50
N LEU A 65 -12.32 13.45 -1.65
CA LEU A 65 -11.36 13.93 -0.66
C LEU A 65 -9.96 13.84 -1.26
N SER A 66 -9.35 14.98 -1.54
CA SER A 66 -8.03 15.03 -2.21
C SER A 66 -6.86 15.27 -1.25
N GLN A 67 -7.13 15.59 0.01
CA GLN A 67 -6.07 15.91 0.99
C GLN A 67 -5.70 14.68 1.82
N SER A 68 -4.39 14.40 1.92
CA SER A 68 -3.84 13.37 2.81
C SER A 68 -3.11 14.03 3.97
N TYR A 69 -3.49 13.63 5.18
CA TYR A 69 -2.86 14.04 6.44
C TYR A 69 -1.94 12.96 7.01
N ARG A 70 -1.88 11.79 6.34
CA ARG A 70 -1.26 10.57 6.85
C ARG A 70 0.28 10.63 6.74
N SER A 71 0.77 10.75 5.52
CA SER A 71 2.20 10.70 5.21
C SER A 71 2.78 12.09 4.95
N THR A 72 4.11 12.20 4.85
CA THR A 72 4.79 13.45 4.49
C THR A 72 4.57 13.82 3.03
N VAL A 73 4.84 15.09 2.70
CA VAL A 73 4.76 15.62 1.32
C VAL A 73 5.62 14.81 0.38
N GLU A 74 6.83 14.47 0.82
CA GLU A 74 7.84 13.76 0.04
C GLU A 74 7.38 12.34 -0.29
N ILE A 75 6.85 11.59 0.69
CA ILE A 75 6.33 10.23 0.49
C ILE A 75 5.13 10.24 -0.45
N ILE A 76 4.17 11.15 -0.26
CA ILE A 76 2.98 11.23 -1.12
C ILE A 76 3.37 11.64 -2.54
N SER A 77 4.31 12.57 -2.71
CA SER A 77 4.80 12.99 -4.03
C SER A 77 5.46 11.82 -4.77
N PHE A 78 6.26 11.04 -4.07
CA PHE A 78 6.89 9.84 -4.62
C PHE A 78 5.85 8.77 -5.00
N ALA A 79 4.90 8.48 -4.13
CA ALA A 79 3.83 7.51 -4.41
C ALA A 79 2.92 7.93 -5.56
N ASN A 80 2.66 9.24 -5.72
CA ASN A 80 1.90 9.77 -6.86
C ASN A 80 2.54 9.44 -8.20
N GLY A 81 3.86 9.29 -8.27
CA GLY A 81 4.55 8.80 -9.46
C GLY A 81 4.07 7.42 -9.92
N ALA A 82 3.85 6.49 -8.98
CA ALA A 82 3.29 5.17 -9.28
C ALA A 82 1.80 5.25 -9.68
N MET A 83 1.05 6.19 -9.10
CA MET A 83 -0.34 6.43 -9.45
C MET A 83 -0.49 7.02 -10.86
N GLU A 84 0.38 7.93 -11.26
CA GLU A 84 0.39 8.49 -12.62
C GLU A 84 0.58 7.42 -13.70
N ALA A 85 1.38 6.40 -13.40
CA ALA A 85 1.60 5.29 -14.31
C ALA A 85 0.33 4.46 -14.56
N GLN A 86 -0.68 4.53 -13.67
CA GLN A 86 -1.95 3.80 -13.83
C GLN A 86 -2.85 4.38 -14.94
N ASN A 87 -2.64 5.62 -15.31
CA ASN A 87 -3.40 6.32 -16.36
C ASN A 87 -4.94 6.28 -16.15
N LEU A 88 -5.38 6.27 -14.90
CA LEU A 88 -6.80 6.11 -14.52
C LEU A 88 -7.57 7.45 -14.49
N GLY A 89 -6.93 8.57 -14.78
CA GLY A 89 -7.55 9.89 -14.66
C GLY A 89 -7.96 10.27 -13.24
N LEU A 90 -7.46 9.58 -12.23
CA LEU A 90 -7.77 9.84 -10.83
C LEU A 90 -7.06 11.10 -10.33
N ASN A 91 -7.73 11.83 -9.45
CA ASN A 91 -7.14 12.99 -8.80
C ASN A 91 -5.95 12.57 -7.94
N LYS A 92 -4.80 13.24 -8.13
CA LYS A 92 -3.63 13.05 -7.27
C LYS A 92 -3.97 13.43 -5.84
N THR A 93 -3.48 12.63 -4.91
CA THR A 93 -3.51 12.96 -3.49
C THR A 93 -2.67 14.20 -3.23
N LYS A 94 -3.27 15.23 -2.63
CA LYS A 94 -2.56 16.44 -2.21
C LYS A 94 -2.07 16.25 -0.78
N PRO A 95 -0.76 16.28 -0.54
CA PRO A 95 -0.25 16.21 0.83
C PRO A 95 -0.63 17.48 1.59
N VAL A 96 -0.94 17.33 2.86
CA VAL A 96 -1.00 18.47 3.78
C VAL A 96 0.42 18.73 4.29
N LEU A 97 0.74 20.00 4.54
CA LEU A 97 2.06 20.59 4.81
C LEU A 97 2.88 19.94 5.97
N ARG A 98 3.00 18.63 5.98
CA ARG A 98 3.88 17.90 6.88
C ARG A 98 5.08 17.41 6.08
N HIS A 99 6.22 18.08 6.25
CA HIS A 99 7.47 17.70 5.61
C HIS A 99 8.24 16.64 6.42
N GLY A 100 8.99 15.81 5.71
CA GLY A 100 9.82 14.75 6.28
C GLY A 100 11.03 14.42 5.41
N LYS A 101 11.62 13.25 5.63
CA LYS A 101 12.73 12.78 4.79
C LYS A 101 12.21 12.35 3.41
N GLU A 102 13.01 12.60 2.39
CA GLU A 102 12.78 12.07 1.04
C GLU A 102 12.86 10.54 1.06
N PRO A 103 12.02 9.83 0.28
CA PRO A 103 12.18 8.40 0.05
C PRO A 103 13.57 8.06 -0.49
N VAL A 104 14.20 7.02 0.06
CA VAL A 104 15.56 6.64 -0.26
C VAL A 104 15.61 5.33 -1.03
N ILE A 105 16.29 5.32 -2.18
CA ILE A 105 16.52 4.12 -2.97
C ILE A 105 17.96 3.65 -2.75
N LYS A 106 18.12 2.41 -2.31
CA LYS A 106 19.40 1.74 -2.11
C LYS A 106 19.54 0.59 -3.09
N TYR A 107 20.55 0.64 -3.95
CA TYR A 107 20.91 -0.45 -4.85
C TYR A 107 21.92 -1.36 -4.19
N THR A 108 21.73 -2.66 -4.33
CA THR A 108 22.59 -3.69 -3.76
C THR A 108 22.99 -4.69 -4.83
N SER A 109 24.15 -5.34 -4.65
CA SER A 109 24.73 -6.30 -5.60
C SER A 109 24.50 -7.75 -5.21
N SER A 110 23.98 -8.00 -4.02
CA SER A 110 23.77 -9.35 -3.50
C SER A 110 22.72 -9.39 -2.40
N LYS A 111 22.11 -10.57 -2.20
CA LYS A 111 21.15 -10.84 -1.11
C LYS A 111 21.72 -10.51 0.26
N ARG A 112 23.00 -10.81 0.50
CA ARG A 112 23.67 -10.49 1.74
C ARG A 112 23.69 -8.97 1.97
N GLU A 113 24.07 -8.23 0.96
CA GLU A 113 24.10 -6.75 1.03
C GLU A 113 22.70 -6.19 1.25
N SER A 114 21.70 -6.67 0.53
CA SER A 114 20.30 -6.26 0.72
C SER A 114 19.82 -6.46 2.15
N VAL A 115 20.11 -7.62 2.73
CA VAL A 115 19.71 -7.94 4.11
C VAL A 115 20.46 -7.08 5.13
N MET A 116 21.75 -6.81 4.89
CA MET A 116 22.52 -5.89 5.74
C MET A 116 21.98 -4.46 5.65
N GLU A 117 21.58 -4.02 4.44
CA GLU A 117 20.96 -2.69 4.29
C GLU A 117 19.57 -2.64 4.95
N ILE A 118 18.77 -3.70 4.88
CA ILE A 118 17.52 -3.78 5.64
C ILE A 118 17.79 -3.60 7.14
N TYR A 119 18.78 -4.31 7.67
CA TYR A 119 19.17 -4.20 9.07
C TYR A 119 19.58 -2.77 9.44
N ASN A 120 20.45 -2.15 8.63
CA ASN A 120 20.92 -0.79 8.84
C ASN A 120 19.77 0.24 8.83
N VAL A 121 18.84 0.12 7.89
CA VAL A 121 17.65 0.97 7.79
C VAL A 121 16.75 0.82 9.01
N VAL A 122 16.50 -0.42 9.45
CA VAL A 122 15.71 -0.67 10.67
C VAL A 122 16.36 0.02 11.87
N GLU A 123 17.67 -0.13 12.06
CA GLU A 123 18.38 0.51 13.15
C GLU A 123 18.43 2.05 13.03
N GLU A 124 18.48 2.58 11.82
CA GLU A 124 18.36 4.03 11.57
C GLU A 124 16.98 4.54 12.02
N ILE A 125 15.91 3.87 11.63
CA ILE A 125 14.53 4.25 12.00
C ILE A 125 14.32 4.16 13.52
N ARG A 126 14.85 3.10 14.16
CA ARG A 126 14.78 2.91 15.62
C ARG A 126 15.51 4.04 16.40
N LYS A 127 16.65 4.49 15.91
CA LYS A 127 17.39 5.61 16.52
C LYS A 127 16.62 6.93 16.50
N GLU A 128 15.70 7.09 15.56
CA GLU A 128 14.78 8.24 15.46
C GLU A 128 13.52 8.05 16.37
N GLY A 129 13.50 7.02 17.21
CA GLY A 129 12.39 6.73 18.14
C GLY A 129 11.15 6.17 17.46
N LYS A 130 11.29 5.53 16.31
CA LYS A 130 10.21 4.93 15.55
C LYS A 130 10.28 3.40 15.61
N HIS A 131 9.13 2.76 15.85
CA HIS A 131 9.10 1.35 16.20
C HIS A 131 8.11 0.50 15.39
N SER A 132 7.29 1.11 14.53
CA SER A 132 6.42 0.37 13.63
C SER A 132 7.04 0.32 12.24
N ILE A 133 7.71 -0.79 11.90
CA ILE A 133 8.49 -0.91 10.67
C ILE A 133 8.01 -2.11 9.85
N ALA A 134 7.69 -1.88 8.57
CA ALA A 134 7.30 -2.96 7.67
C ALA A 134 8.34 -3.18 6.57
N ILE A 135 8.79 -4.43 6.42
CA ILE A 135 9.51 -4.90 5.25
C ILE A 135 8.49 -5.51 4.30
N ILE A 136 8.20 -4.81 3.22
CA ILE A 136 7.11 -5.14 2.30
C ILE A 136 7.67 -5.91 1.12
N THR A 137 7.16 -7.11 0.89
CA THR A 137 7.45 -7.95 -0.28
C THR A 137 6.22 -8.02 -1.18
N LYS A 138 6.37 -8.40 -2.45
CA LYS A 138 5.22 -8.56 -3.34
C LYS A 138 4.33 -9.72 -2.91
N THR A 139 4.94 -10.87 -2.56
CA THR A 139 4.25 -12.11 -2.27
C THR A 139 4.73 -12.73 -0.96
N PHE A 140 3.90 -13.62 -0.40
CA PHE A 140 4.28 -14.41 0.77
C PHE A 140 5.47 -15.36 0.47
N LYS A 141 5.60 -15.83 -0.77
CA LYS A 141 6.75 -16.64 -1.20
C LYS A 141 8.06 -15.86 -1.09
N GLU A 142 8.07 -14.60 -1.53
CA GLU A 142 9.23 -13.72 -1.39
C GLU A 142 9.53 -13.40 0.08
N ALA A 143 8.50 -13.15 0.90
CA ALA A 143 8.67 -12.98 2.34
C ALA A 143 9.38 -14.18 2.98
N LYS A 144 9.03 -15.40 2.59
CA LYS A 144 9.67 -16.62 3.06
C LYS A 144 11.12 -16.82 2.58
N VAL A 145 11.44 -16.33 1.37
CA VAL A 145 12.82 -16.33 0.88
C VAL A 145 13.64 -15.31 1.67
N LEU A 146 13.14 -14.08 1.80
CA LEU A 146 13.79 -13.03 2.57
C LEU A 146 14.00 -13.43 4.04
N GLU A 147 13.03 -14.10 4.66
CA GLU A 147 13.15 -14.64 6.03
C GLU A 147 14.41 -15.49 6.21
N LYS A 148 14.69 -16.41 5.26
CA LYS A 148 15.86 -17.28 5.32
C LYS A 148 17.16 -16.49 5.24
N ASP A 149 17.19 -15.48 4.40
CA ASP A 149 18.37 -14.63 4.22
C ASP A 149 18.59 -13.72 5.44
N ILE A 150 17.53 -13.16 6.03
CA ILE A 150 17.62 -12.38 7.29
C ILE A 150 18.16 -13.25 8.42
N LYS A 151 17.62 -14.45 8.63
CA LYS A 151 18.12 -15.39 9.66
C LYS A 151 19.57 -15.81 9.45
N ARG A 152 20.03 -15.84 8.20
CA ARG A 152 21.40 -16.24 7.85
C ARG A 152 22.44 -15.15 8.08
N TYR A 153 22.06 -13.89 7.86
CA TYR A 153 23.02 -12.79 7.77
C TYR A 153 22.87 -11.73 8.87
N THR A 154 21.76 -11.74 9.63
CA THR A 154 21.51 -10.79 10.71
C THR A 154 20.88 -11.49 11.93
N ASN A 155 20.81 -10.75 13.03
CA ASN A 155 20.06 -11.09 14.24
C ASN A 155 18.79 -10.24 14.39
N LEU A 156 18.26 -9.70 13.29
CA LEU A 156 17.04 -8.89 13.29
C LEU A 156 15.86 -9.71 13.80
N GLU A 157 15.18 -9.21 14.82
CA GLU A 157 13.92 -9.76 15.30
C GLU A 157 12.75 -9.21 14.48
N TYR A 158 11.85 -10.08 14.06
CA TYR A 158 10.70 -9.71 13.23
C TYR A 158 9.54 -10.70 13.39
N THR A 159 8.35 -10.27 12.99
CA THR A 159 7.18 -11.14 12.81
C THR A 159 6.81 -11.21 11.33
N ILE A 160 6.53 -12.42 10.82
CA ILE A 160 5.96 -12.56 9.46
C ILE A 160 4.44 -12.54 9.53
N ILE A 161 3.83 -11.63 8.78
CA ILE A 161 2.37 -11.53 8.66
C ILE A 161 1.85 -12.44 7.54
N LYS A 162 0.88 -13.29 7.88
CA LYS A 162 0.27 -14.28 6.97
C LYS A 162 -1.19 -13.95 6.62
N GLY A 163 -1.79 -12.98 7.33
CA GLY A 163 -3.18 -12.55 7.15
C GLY A 163 -4.21 -13.35 7.96
N ASN A 164 -3.77 -14.22 8.86
CA ASN A 164 -4.66 -14.99 9.75
C ASN A 164 -4.26 -14.88 11.23
N GLU A 165 -3.52 -13.83 11.58
CA GLU A 165 -3.08 -13.54 12.93
C GLU A 165 -4.28 -13.27 13.85
N LYS A 166 -4.25 -13.85 15.05
CA LYS A 166 -5.26 -13.64 16.11
C LYS A 166 -4.86 -12.54 17.10
N SER A 167 -3.62 -12.07 17.03
CA SER A 167 -3.05 -11.05 17.92
C SER A 167 -2.13 -10.11 17.17
N ALA A 168 -1.87 -8.94 17.74
CA ALA A 168 -0.89 -8.00 17.21
C ALA A 168 0.51 -8.64 17.12
N PRO A 169 1.37 -8.17 16.19
CA PRO A 169 2.77 -8.61 16.11
C PRO A 169 3.49 -8.44 17.44
N SER A 170 4.37 -9.39 17.77
CA SER A 170 5.17 -9.36 19.01
C SER A 170 6.44 -8.52 18.90
N THR A 171 6.78 -8.09 17.67
CA THR A 171 7.98 -7.31 17.36
C THR A 171 7.60 -6.00 16.67
N ASP A 172 8.49 -5.01 16.75
CA ASP A 172 8.35 -3.72 16.08
C ASP A 172 8.60 -3.79 14.57
N VAL A 173 9.22 -4.87 14.09
CA VAL A 173 9.47 -5.13 12.67
C VAL A 173 8.58 -6.25 12.17
N VAL A 174 7.90 -6.02 11.05
CA VAL A 174 7.12 -7.05 10.37
C VAL A 174 7.61 -7.27 8.94
N ILE A 175 7.60 -8.53 8.48
CA ILE A 175 7.74 -8.86 7.07
C ILE A 175 6.34 -9.19 6.56
N ILE A 176 5.87 -8.44 5.56
CA ILE A 176 4.49 -8.49 5.14
C ILE A 176 4.37 -8.44 3.61
N PRO A 177 3.55 -9.32 2.98
CA PRO A 177 3.18 -9.17 1.58
C PRO A 177 2.35 -7.90 1.35
N VAL A 178 2.61 -7.19 0.26
CA VAL A 178 1.98 -5.90 -0.03
C VAL A 178 0.45 -5.92 0.00
N TYR A 179 -0.17 -7.00 -0.47
CA TYR A 179 -1.64 -7.13 -0.44
C TYR A 179 -2.25 -7.23 0.96
N LEU A 180 -1.45 -7.55 1.99
CA LEU A 180 -1.86 -7.54 3.39
C LEU A 180 -1.59 -6.20 4.09
N THR A 181 -0.92 -5.26 3.44
CA THR A 181 -0.65 -3.94 4.05
C THR A 181 -1.82 -2.99 3.94
N LYS A 182 -2.85 -3.34 3.16
CA LYS A 182 -4.02 -2.49 2.97
C LYS A 182 -4.72 -2.20 4.29
N GLY A 183 -5.01 -0.93 4.57
CA GLY A 183 -5.58 -0.47 5.84
C GLY A 183 -4.57 -0.37 7.00
N LEU A 184 -3.33 -0.82 6.82
CA LEU A 184 -2.26 -0.68 7.81
C LEU A 184 -1.42 0.57 7.56
N GLU A 185 -0.69 0.99 8.60
CA GLU A 185 0.23 2.12 8.58
C GLU A 185 1.46 1.79 9.43
N PHE A 186 2.62 2.29 9.00
CA PHE A 186 3.89 2.03 9.68
C PHE A 186 4.70 3.32 9.79
N ASP A 187 5.45 3.48 10.87
CA ASP A 187 6.38 4.61 11.00
C ASP A 187 7.38 4.65 9.85
N GLY A 188 7.88 3.47 9.47
CA GLY A 188 8.77 3.31 8.33
C GLY A 188 8.45 2.08 7.50
N THR A 189 8.64 2.19 6.19
CA THR A 189 8.50 1.05 5.28
C THR A 189 9.78 0.82 4.47
N ILE A 190 10.02 -0.44 4.15
CA ILE A 190 11.10 -0.90 3.28
C ILE A 190 10.46 -1.74 2.18
N ILE A 191 10.35 -1.20 0.97
CA ILE A 191 9.90 -1.99 -0.19
C ILE A 191 11.09 -2.81 -0.69
N TYR A 192 10.98 -4.13 -0.56
CA TYR A 192 12.04 -5.04 -0.94
C TYR A 192 11.88 -5.55 -2.36
N ASN A 193 12.91 -5.35 -3.18
CA ASN A 193 13.03 -5.80 -4.56
C ASN A 193 11.81 -5.46 -5.45
N PRO A 194 11.41 -4.17 -5.55
CA PRO A 194 10.39 -3.77 -6.50
C PRO A 194 10.97 -3.68 -7.93
N LEU A 195 11.50 -4.82 -8.41
CA LEU A 195 12.20 -4.93 -9.68
C LEU A 195 11.23 -5.00 -10.86
N GLU A 196 11.70 -4.63 -12.06
CA GLU A 196 10.93 -4.73 -13.31
C GLU A 196 10.47 -6.17 -13.58
N SER A 197 11.29 -7.18 -13.27
CA SER A 197 10.95 -8.60 -13.38
C SER A 197 9.95 -9.11 -12.34
N VAL A 198 9.77 -8.36 -11.24
CA VAL A 198 8.84 -8.68 -10.14
C VAL A 198 7.55 -7.90 -10.28
N TYR A 199 7.65 -6.59 -10.48
CA TYR A 199 6.53 -5.68 -10.70
C TYR A 199 6.52 -5.22 -12.16
N GLU A 200 6.12 -6.12 -13.05
CA GLU A 200 5.93 -5.84 -14.47
C GLU A 200 4.99 -4.65 -14.69
N ASN A 201 5.13 -3.97 -15.82
CA ASN A 201 4.29 -2.81 -16.13
C ASN A 201 2.85 -3.22 -16.49
N ASN A 202 2.04 -3.46 -15.47
CA ASN A 202 0.60 -3.71 -15.58
C ASN A 202 -0.16 -3.06 -14.44
N LEU A 203 -1.45 -2.87 -14.61
CA LEU A 203 -2.32 -2.16 -13.66
C LEU A 203 -2.28 -2.75 -12.25
N LEU A 204 -2.25 -4.08 -12.09
CA LEU A 204 -2.20 -4.71 -10.78
C LEU A 204 -0.91 -4.36 -10.04
N ASN A 205 0.23 -4.50 -10.72
CA ASN A 205 1.53 -4.20 -10.11
C ASN A 205 1.69 -2.71 -9.78
N GLN A 206 1.13 -1.82 -10.60
CA GLN A 206 1.09 -0.38 -10.34
C GLN A 206 0.31 -0.09 -9.05
N ARG A 207 -0.88 -0.68 -8.91
CA ARG A 207 -1.71 -0.54 -7.70
C ARG A 207 -1.05 -1.15 -6.47
N LEU A 208 -0.44 -2.33 -6.59
CA LEU A 208 0.31 -2.95 -5.49
C LEU A 208 1.46 -2.05 -5.01
N LEU A 209 2.23 -1.48 -5.94
CA LEU A 209 3.29 -0.52 -5.58
C LEU A 209 2.73 0.73 -4.92
N TYR A 210 1.67 1.32 -5.47
CA TYR A 210 1.02 2.48 -4.87
C TYR A 210 0.53 2.19 -3.45
N VAL A 211 -0.11 1.03 -3.24
CA VAL A 211 -0.53 0.59 -1.90
C VAL A 211 0.68 0.51 -0.96
N GLY A 212 1.75 -0.17 -1.35
CA GLY A 212 2.96 -0.30 -0.52
C GLY A 212 3.58 1.05 -0.15
N LEU A 213 3.78 1.91 -1.16
CA LEU A 213 4.39 3.23 -1.01
C LEU A 213 3.57 4.21 -0.16
N THR A 214 2.26 3.99 -0.04
CA THR A 214 1.38 4.83 0.80
C THR A 214 1.22 4.32 2.23
N ARG A 215 1.99 3.31 2.64
CA ARG A 215 1.92 2.76 4.01
C ARG A 215 2.84 3.46 5.00
N ALA A 216 3.86 4.17 4.52
CA ALA A 216 4.81 4.89 5.35
C ALA A 216 4.21 6.20 5.92
N LEU A 217 4.43 6.42 7.21
CA LEU A 217 4.08 7.68 7.88
C LEU A 217 5.25 8.68 7.86
N HIS A 218 6.49 8.19 8.00
CA HIS A 218 7.68 9.03 8.21
C HIS A 218 8.86 8.67 7.32
N TYR A 219 9.09 7.38 7.05
CA TYR A 219 10.28 6.88 6.38
C TYR A 219 9.91 5.88 5.30
N GLU A 220 10.34 6.13 4.07
CA GLU A 220 10.16 5.23 2.95
C GLU A 220 11.51 4.85 2.37
N TYR A 221 11.84 3.56 2.36
CA TYR A 221 13.05 3.02 1.77
C TYR A 221 12.72 1.99 0.69
N ILE A 222 13.51 1.96 -0.34
CA ILE A 222 13.47 0.95 -1.39
C ILE A 222 14.83 0.27 -1.45
N ILE A 223 14.87 -1.06 -1.36
CA ILE A 223 16.10 -1.85 -1.50
C ILE A 223 15.95 -2.74 -2.71
N ALA A 224 16.88 -2.61 -3.68
CA ALA A 224 16.77 -3.25 -4.99
C ALA A 224 18.08 -3.94 -5.43
N GLU A 225 17.99 -5.23 -5.76
CA GLU A 225 19.11 -6.03 -6.32
C GLU A 225 19.16 -5.99 -7.85
N GLY A 226 18.62 -4.99 -8.50
CA GLY A 226 18.59 -4.89 -9.95
C GLY A 226 17.79 -3.71 -10.46
N LYS A 227 17.33 -3.82 -11.71
CA LYS A 227 16.58 -2.75 -12.37
C LYS A 227 15.20 -2.59 -11.72
N LEU A 228 14.93 -1.39 -11.24
CA LEU A 228 13.64 -1.02 -10.66
C LEU A 228 12.50 -1.13 -11.66
N SER A 229 11.31 -1.41 -11.17
CA SER A 229 10.07 -1.31 -11.94
C SER A 229 9.91 0.10 -12.52
N GLN A 230 9.46 0.19 -13.77
CA GLN A 230 9.16 1.45 -14.45
C GLN A 230 8.06 2.27 -13.74
N ASN A 231 7.32 1.64 -12.83
CA ASN A 231 6.29 2.29 -12.02
C ASN A 231 6.87 3.10 -10.85
N ILE A 232 8.17 2.97 -10.57
CA ILE A 232 8.89 3.79 -9.59
C ILE A 232 9.65 4.86 -10.37
N LYS A 233 9.17 6.10 -10.28
CA LYS A 233 9.87 7.25 -10.88
C LYS A 233 10.99 7.68 -9.94
N THR A 234 12.22 7.54 -10.41
CA THR A 234 13.39 8.18 -9.80
C THR A 234 13.49 9.59 -10.38
N ASN A 235 13.46 10.61 -9.53
CA ASN A 235 13.72 11.99 -9.94
C ASN A 235 15.15 12.15 -10.46
#